data_7c1f6883297372328279af1a125dd43c
#
_entry.id   7c1f6883297372328279af1a125dd43c
#
_cell.length_a   1.000
_cell.length_b   1.000
_cell.length_c   1.000
_cell.angle_alpha   90.00
_cell.angle_beta   90.00
_cell.angle_gamma   90.00
#
_symmetry.space_group_name_H-M   'P 1'
#
loop_
_entity.id
_entity.type
_entity.pdbx_description
1 polymer ?
#
loop_
_entity_poly.entity_id
_entity_poly.type
_entity_poly.pdbx_seq_one_letter_code
_entity_poly.pdbx_strand_id
1 'polypeptide(L)'
;MGVFLEFGLGPLSPVNSNLNASAYQDILDNAMPPTWWQQFGEVPFLFQHDCAPVHKARTIKTWLDEFGVEELDWPAQSPDLNPIEHLWDELERRLRARPSRPTSVPDLINALQNEWAPIPTETLQNLVEGLPRRVEAVIAAKGVPTPF
;
A
#
# COMPACT_ATOMS: atom_id res chain seq x y z
N MET A 1 5.14 1.80 -6.41
CA MET A 1 3.90 1.30 -5.78
C MET A 1 4.19 0.00 -5.07
N GLY A 2 3.58 -0.22 -3.94
CA GLY A 2 3.75 -1.42 -3.14
C GLY A 2 2.45 -1.85 -2.48
N VAL A 3 2.39 -3.08 -2.03
CA VAL A 3 1.27 -3.63 -1.29
C VAL A 3 1.79 -4.36 -0.06
N PHE A 4 1.06 -4.31 1.03
CA PHE A 4 1.33 -5.13 2.20
C PHE A 4 0.06 -5.71 2.81
N LEU A 5 0.24 -6.73 3.60
CA LEU A 5 -0.77 -7.44 4.34
C LEU A 5 -0.32 -7.53 5.79
N GLU A 6 -1.21 -7.87 6.69
CA GLU A 6 -0.87 -8.04 8.11
C GLU A 6 0.31 -8.98 8.33
N PHE A 7 0.43 -10.02 7.51
CA PHE A 7 1.42 -11.09 7.70
C PHE A 7 2.55 -11.09 6.64
N GLY A 8 2.61 -10.11 5.75
CA GLY A 8 3.65 -10.10 4.74
C GLY A 8 3.60 -8.92 3.77
N LEU A 9 4.65 -8.79 3.01
CA LEU A 9 4.78 -7.81 1.94
C LEU A 9 4.51 -8.43 0.58
N GLY A 10 3.78 -7.69 -0.26
CA GLY A 10 3.76 -7.93 -1.68
C GLY A 10 4.94 -7.24 -2.39
N PRO A 11 4.98 -7.32 -3.72
CA PRO A 11 6.05 -6.70 -4.49
C PRO A 11 6.02 -5.17 -4.39
N LEU A 12 7.20 -4.59 -4.47
CA LEU A 12 7.38 -3.15 -4.69
C LEU A 12 7.70 -2.93 -6.17
N SER A 13 6.78 -2.29 -6.87
CA SER A 13 6.87 -2.08 -8.32
C SER A 13 7.11 -0.61 -8.66
N PRO A 14 8.14 -0.27 -9.47
CA PRO A 14 8.32 1.09 -9.95
C PRO A 14 7.21 1.48 -10.92
N VAL A 15 6.80 2.74 -10.89
CA VAL A 15 5.86 3.33 -11.84
C VAL A 15 6.65 4.27 -12.75
N ASN A 16 6.80 3.90 -14.03
CA ASN A 16 7.72 4.58 -14.95
C ASN A 16 7.08 5.75 -15.70
N SER A 17 5.79 6.00 -15.51
CA SER A 17 5.05 7.05 -16.23
C SER A 17 3.89 7.56 -15.34
N ASN A 18 3.15 8.53 -15.87
CA ASN A 18 1.90 8.95 -15.21
C ASN A 18 0.96 7.75 -15.07
N LEU A 19 0.54 7.48 -13.84
CA LEU A 19 -0.35 6.38 -13.54
C LEU A 19 -1.76 6.70 -14.05
N ASN A 20 -2.24 5.90 -15.00
CA ASN A 20 -3.64 5.88 -15.42
C ASN A 20 -4.30 4.56 -15.01
N ALA A 21 -5.61 4.44 -15.26
CA ALA A 21 -6.36 3.24 -14.85
C ALA A 21 -5.84 1.96 -15.50
N SER A 22 -5.41 2.02 -16.78
CA SER A 22 -4.85 0.87 -17.48
C SER A 22 -3.51 0.44 -16.88
N ALA A 23 -2.60 1.38 -16.65
CA ALA A 23 -1.30 1.09 -16.03
C ALA A 23 -1.48 0.57 -14.57
N TYR A 24 -2.46 1.07 -13.84
CA TYR A 24 -2.79 0.56 -12.53
C TYR A 24 -3.33 -0.87 -12.59
N GLN A 25 -4.22 -1.17 -13.56
CA GLN A 25 -4.70 -2.52 -13.76
C GLN A 25 -3.57 -3.49 -14.11
N ASP A 26 -2.64 -3.10 -14.97
CA ASP A 26 -1.46 -3.93 -15.30
C ASP A 26 -0.62 -4.25 -14.06
N ILE A 27 -0.46 -3.28 -13.15
CA ILE A 27 0.23 -3.50 -11.88
C ILE A 27 -0.54 -4.48 -11.00
N LEU A 28 -1.86 -4.34 -10.91
CA LEU A 28 -2.70 -5.27 -10.16
C LEU A 28 -2.61 -6.68 -10.74
N ASP A 29 -2.72 -6.85 -12.06
CA ASP A 29 -2.64 -8.15 -12.74
C ASP A 29 -1.32 -8.88 -12.45
N ASN A 30 -0.22 -8.15 -12.41
CA ASN A 30 1.10 -8.75 -12.22
C ASN A 30 1.45 -9.00 -10.74
N ALA A 31 0.95 -8.16 -9.83
CA ALA A 31 1.37 -8.18 -8.44
C ALA A 31 0.38 -8.90 -7.52
N MET A 32 -0.92 -8.70 -7.73
CA MET A 32 -1.92 -9.07 -6.73
C MET A 32 -2.29 -10.55 -6.73
N PRO A 33 -2.63 -11.21 -7.87
CA PRO A 33 -3.05 -12.60 -7.83
C PRO A 33 -2.01 -13.54 -7.20
N PRO A 34 -0.71 -13.48 -7.55
CA PRO A 34 0.30 -14.30 -6.88
C PRO A 34 0.38 -14.02 -5.36
N THR A 35 0.30 -12.74 -4.96
CA THR A 35 0.36 -12.35 -3.55
C THR A 35 -0.86 -12.87 -2.78
N TRP A 36 -2.05 -12.77 -3.35
CA TRP A 36 -3.27 -13.26 -2.71
C TRP A 36 -3.25 -14.76 -2.50
N TRP A 37 -2.91 -15.53 -3.55
CA TRP A 37 -2.83 -16.99 -3.46
C TRP A 37 -1.81 -17.45 -2.43
N GLN A 38 -0.68 -16.78 -2.36
CA GLN A 38 0.39 -17.11 -1.42
C GLN A 38 -0.02 -16.81 0.04
N GLN A 39 -0.74 -15.73 0.28
CA GLN A 39 -1.05 -15.25 1.64
C GLN A 39 -2.37 -15.76 2.17
N PHE A 40 -3.40 -15.83 1.34
CA PHE A 40 -4.76 -16.14 1.75
C PHE A 40 -5.30 -17.48 1.21
N GLY A 41 -4.76 -17.96 0.09
CA GLY A 41 -5.35 -19.10 -0.60
C GLY A 41 -6.79 -18.78 -1.02
N GLU A 42 -7.75 -19.55 -0.50
CA GLU A 42 -9.19 -19.35 -0.76
C GLU A 42 -9.90 -18.54 0.35
N VAL A 43 -9.17 -18.05 1.36
CA VAL A 43 -9.78 -17.30 2.47
C VAL A 43 -10.20 -15.92 1.97
N PRO A 44 -11.45 -15.47 2.22
CA PRO A 44 -11.90 -14.14 1.86
C PRO A 44 -11.07 -13.05 2.56
N PHE A 45 -10.77 -11.97 1.85
CA PHE A 45 -10.08 -10.80 2.38
C PHE A 45 -10.68 -9.51 1.82
N LEU A 46 -10.40 -8.40 2.47
CA LEU A 46 -10.79 -7.07 2.02
C LEU A 46 -9.58 -6.38 1.36
N PHE A 47 -9.81 -5.80 0.20
CA PHE A 47 -8.81 -5.00 -0.50
C PHE A 47 -9.02 -3.52 -0.21
N GLN A 48 -8.00 -2.87 0.30
CA GLN A 48 -8.01 -1.44 0.58
C GLN A 48 -7.09 -0.70 -0.39
N HIS A 49 -7.62 0.32 -1.03
CA HIS A 49 -6.87 1.37 -1.70
C HIS A 49 -7.55 2.73 -1.44
N ASP A 50 -6.85 3.81 -1.72
CA ASP A 50 -7.42 5.14 -1.54
C ASP A 50 -8.46 5.48 -2.62
N CYS A 51 -9.09 6.65 -2.48
CA CYS A 51 -10.11 7.14 -3.41
C CYS A 51 -9.53 7.92 -4.60
N ALA A 52 -8.25 7.71 -4.97
CA ALA A 52 -7.68 8.32 -6.16
C ALA A 52 -8.50 7.94 -7.43
N PRO A 53 -8.68 8.87 -8.38
CA PRO A 53 -9.50 8.60 -9.57
C PRO A 53 -9.07 7.35 -10.35
N VAL A 54 -7.76 7.07 -10.42
CA VAL A 54 -7.23 5.86 -11.08
C VAL A 54 -7.63 4.58 -10.37
N HIS A 55 -7.74 4.60 -9.05
CA HIS A 55 -8.16 3.45 -8.24
C HIS A 55 -9.68 3.22 -8.31
N LYS A 56 -10.46 4.29 -8.44
CA LYS A 56 -11.92 4.24 -8.54
C LYS A 56 -12.44 4.16 -9.98
N ALA A 57 -11.56 3.98 -10.96
CA ALA A 57 -11.96 3.82 -12.35
C ALA A 57 -12.86 2.58 -12.52
N ARG A 58 -13.81 2.69 -13.45
CA ARG A 58 -14.78 1.61 -13.74
C ARG A 58 -14.09 0.29 -14.12
N THR A 59 -12.97 0.37 -14.85
CA THR A 59 -12.18 -0.81 -15.24
C THR A 59 -11.62 -1.54 -14.03
N ILE A 60 -11.16 -0.81 -13.01
CA ILE A 60 -10.64 -1.38 -11.77
C ILE A 60 -11.74 -2.05 -10.97
N LYS A 61 -12.91 -1.42 -10.88
CA LYS A 61 -14.07 -2.05 -10.23
C LYS A 61 -14.45 -3.35 -10.92
N THR A 62 -14.54 -3.36 -12.24
CA THR A 62 -14.82 -4.56 -13.03
C THR A 62 -13.78 -5.64 -12.76
N TRP A 63 -12.50 -5.27 -12.72
CA TRP A 63 -11.41 -6.19 -12.42
C TRP A 63 -11.55 -6.83 -11.03
N LEU A 64 -11.82 -6.04 -10.00
CA LEU A 64 -12.04 -6.56 -8.64
C LEU A 64 -13.25 -7.52 -8.59
N ASP A 65 -14.35 -7.16 -9.25
CA ASP A 65 -15.54 -7.99 -9.35
C ASP A 65 -15.26 -9.34 -10.06
N GLU A 66 -14.46 -9.33 -11.14
CA GLU A 66 -14.05 -10.53 -11.89
C GLU A 66 -13.21 -11.48 -11.03
N PHE A 67 -12.35 -10.96 -10.17
CA PHE A 67 -11.57 -11.75 -9.22
C PHE A 67 -12.33 -12.08 -7.92
N GLY A 68 -13.56 -11.60 -7.76
CA GLY A 68 -14.35 -11.82 -6.56
C GLY A 68 -13.78 -11.16 -5.31
N VAL A 69 -13.06 -10.05 -5.49
CA VAL A 69 -12.40 -9.31 -4.41
C VAL A 69 -13.32 -8.21 -3.90
N GLU A 70 -13.62 -8.24 -2.60
CA GLU A 70 -14.37 -7.20 -1.93
C GLU A 70 -13.49 -6.01 -1.62
N GLU A 71 -13.91 -4.83 -2.09
CA GLU A 71 -13.22 -3.58 -1.81
C GLU A 71 -13.71 -3.01 -0.48
N LEU A 72 -12.76 -2.64 0.38
CA LEU A 72 -13.07 -1.91 1.61
C LEU A 72 -13.48 -0.47 1.27
N ASP A 73 -14.66 -0.06 1.72
CA ASP A 73 -15.11 1.31 1.59
C ASP A 73 -14.19 2.24 2.40
N TRP A 74 -13.58 3.21 1.73
CA TRP A 74 -12.52 4.05 2.29
C TRP A 74 -12.86 5.52 2.17
N PRO A 75 -12.74 6.31 3.26
CA PRO A 75 -13.01 7.74 3.21
C PRO A 75 -11.98 8.46 2.33
N ALA A 76 -12.45 9.42 1.53
CA ALA A 76 -11.57 10.25 0.71
C ALA A 76 -10.66 11.12 1.58
N GLN A 77 -9.46 11.44 1.06
CA GLN A 77 -8.50 12.35 1.69
C GLN A 77 -8.16 11.97 3.14
N SER A 78 -7.94 10.70 3.39
CA SER A 78 -7.66 10.15 4.74
C SER A 78 -6.31 9.43 4.80
N PRO A 79 -5.18 10.12 4.51
CA PRO A 79 -3.86 9.51 4.59
C PRO A 79 -3.53 9.04 6.02
N ASP A 80 -4.02 9.73 7.04
CA ASP A 80 -3.84 9.38 8.45
C ASP A 80 -4.37 7.97 8.79
N LEU A 81 -5.38 7.52 8.07
CA LEU A 81 -5.96 6.19 8.23
C LEU A 81 -5.24 5.14 7.40
N ASN A 82 -4.53 5.53 6.34
CA ASN A 82 -3.94 4.59 5.40
C ASN A 82 -2.62 4.04 5.94
N PRO A 83 -2.55 2.75 6.32
CA PRO A 83 -1.34 2.17 6.91
C PRO A 83 -0.12 2.22 5.99
N ILE A 84 -0.32 2.21 4.67
CA ILE A 84 0.78 2.23 3.69
C ILE A 84 1.58 3.54 3.78
N GLU A 85 0.97 4.66 4.15
CA GLU A 85 1.66 5.94 4.28
C GLU A 85 2.75 5.88 5.36
N HIS A 86 2.47 5.23 6.49
CA HIS A 86 3.46 5.02 7.53
C HIS A 86 4.56 4.03 7.11
N LEU A 87 4.23 3.11 6.22
CA LEU A 87 5.22 2.19 5.66
C LEU A 87 6.15 2.93 4.69
N TRP A 88 5.64 3.90 3.92
CA TRP A 88 6.47 4.78 3.10
C TRP A 88 7.43 5.62 3.95
N ASP A 89 6.97 6.16 5.07
CA ASP A 89 7.82 6.92 6.01
C ASP A 89 8.95 6.03 6.58
N GLU A 90 8.64 4.80 6.96
CA GLU A 90 9.63 3.84 7.43
C GLU A 90 10.65 3.50 6.35
N LEU A 91 10.19 3.28 5.12
CA LEU A 91 11.05 2.99 3.97
C LEU A 91 11.97 4.17 3.66
N GLU A 92 11.46 5.39 3.67
CA GLU A 92 12.26 6.61 3.49
C GLU A 92 13.30 6.77 4.58
N ARG A 93 12.94 6.53 5.85
CA ARG A 93 13.87 6.57 6.98
C ARG A 93 15.01 5.57 6.80
N ARG A 94 14.72 4.34 6.36
CA ARG A 94 15.72 3.31 6.07
C ARG A 94 16.62 3.73 4.92
N LEU A 95 16.05 4.26 3.85
CA LEU A 95 16.80 4.74 2.70
C LEU A 95 17.78 5.86 3.09
N ARG A 96 17.35 6.80 3.92
CA ARG A 96 18.19 7.92 4.41
C ARG A 96 19.29 7.46 5.36
N ALA A 97 19.09 6.36 6.07
CA ALA A 97 20.08 5.78 6.98
C ALA A 97 21.20 5.00 6.26
N ARG A 98 21.09 4.78 4.96
CA ARG A 98 22.13 4.07 4.17
C ARG A 98 23.46 4.84 4.16
N PRO A 99 24.59 4.11 4.17
CA PRO A 99 25.91 4.73 4.09
C PRO A 99 26.16 5.52 2.80
N SER A 100 25.52 5.07 1.69
CA SER A 100 25.62 5.72 0.39
C SER A 100 24.25 6.08 -0.15
N ARG A 101 24.15 7.27 -0.74
CA ARG A 101 22.91 7.71 -1.41
C ARG A 101 22.86 7.18 -2.84
N PRO A 102 21.67 6.78 -3.33
CA PRO A 102 21.49 6.47 -4.75
C PRO A 102 21.89 7.65 -5.64
N THR A 103 22.57 7.37 -6.75
CA THR A 103 23.06 8.39 -7.69
C THR A 103 22.29 8.38 -9.01
N SER A 104 21.48 7.37 -9.24
CA SER A 104 20.65 7.21 -10.44
C SER A 104 19.27 6.65 -10.09
N VAL A 105 18.34 6.71 -11.04
CA VAL A 105 17.00 6.08 -10.87
C VAL A 105 17.10 4.57 -10.68
N PRO A 106 17.90 3.81 -11.48
CA PRO A 106 18.10 2.39 -11.21
C PRO A 106 18.68 2.10 -9.82
N ASP A 107 19.63 2.90 -9.35
CA ASP A 107 20.20 2.75 -8.00
C ASP A 107 19.14 3.00 -6.92
N LEU A 108 18.26 3.98 -7.12
CA LEU A 108 17.16 4.27 -6.22
C LEU A 108 16.16 3.12 -6.16
N ILE A 109 15.77 2.55 -7.31
CA ILE A 109 14.88 1.39 -7.39
C ILE A 109 15.48 0.22 -6.62
N ASN A 110 16.73 -0.11 -6.88
CA ASN A 110 17.43 -1.19 -6.19
C ASN A 110 17.52 -0.96 -4.68
N ALA A 111 17.84 0.27 -4.27
CA ALA A 111 17.94 0.64 -2.87
C ALA A 111 16.58 0.50 -2.16
N LEU A 112 15.49 0.97 -2.77
CA LEU A 112 14.14 0.85 -2.23
C LEU A 112 13.70 -0.62 -2.10
N GLN A 113 13.95 -1.44 -3.11
CA GLN A 113 13.62 -2.87 -3.07
C GLN A 113 14.41 -3.60 -1.98
N ASN A 114 15.70 -3.25 -1.80
CA ASN A 114 16.54 -3.83 -0.76
C ASN A 114 16.10 -3.44 0.66
N GLU A 115 15.53 -2.25 0.83
CA GLU A 115 14.99 -1.81 2.13
C GLU A 115 13.56 -2.28 2.38
N TRP A 116 12.81 -2.58 1.31
CA TRP A 116 11.44 -3.09 1.39
C TRP A 116 11.39 -4.53 1.91
N ALA A 117 12.15 -5.42 1.29
CA ALA A 117 12.10 -6.84 1.59
C ALA A 117 12.35 -7.20 3.07
N PRO A 118 13.30 -6.56 3.80
CA PRO A 118 13.58 -6.89 5.19
C PRO A 118 12.69 -6.15 6.22
N ILE A 119 11.62 -5.48 5.80
CA ILE A 119 10.67 -4.88 6.75
C ILE A 119 10.03 -6.00 7.59
N PRO A 120 10.14 -5.97 8.93
CA PRO A 120 9.64 -7.05 9.76
C PRO A 120 8.10 -7.16 9.70
N THR A 121 7.59 -8.38 9.73
CA THR A 121 6.14 -8.66 9.83
C THR A 121 5.51 -7.97 11.04
N GLU A 122 6.22 -7.89 12.17
CA GLU A 122 5.78 -7.16 13.36
C GLU A 122 5.47 -5.69 13.06
N THR A 123 6.24 -5.03 12.19
CA THR A 123 5.96 -3.66 11.75
C THR A 123 4.61 -3.58 11.03
N LEU A 124 4.33 -4.55 10.15
CA LEU A 124 3.07 -4.62 9.40
C LEU A 124 1.88 -4.86 10.34
N GLN A 125 2.01 -5.80 11.25
CA GLN A 125 1.00 -6.10 12.28
C GLN A 125 0.70 -4.86 13.12
N ASN A 126 1.71 -4.19 13.63
CA ASN A 126 1.55 -2.96 14.43
C ASN A 126 0.83 -1.85 13.65
N LEU A 127 1.05 -1.74 12.34
CA LEU A 127 0.35 -0.77 11.50
C LEU A 127 -1.14 -1.11 11.36
N VAL A 128 -1.47 -2.38 11.16
CA VAL A 128 -2.87 -2.85 11.05
C VAL A 128 -3.58 -2.76 12.39
N GLU A 129 -2.98 -3.25 13.46
CA GLU A 129 -3.52 -3.20 14.84
C GLU A 129 -3.69 -1.76 15.37
N GLY A 130 -2.87 -0.84 14.86
CA GLY A 130 -2.96 0.58 15.19
C GLY A 130 -4.14 1.31 14.53
N LEU A 131 -4.81 0.71 13.55
CA LEU A 131 -5.88 1.34 12.78
C LEU A 131 -7.07 1.79 13.65
N PRO A 132 -7.60 1.01 14.60
CA PRO A 132 -8.69 1.46 15.47
C PRO A 132 -8.37 2.76 16.21
N ARG A 133 -7.18 2.90 16.77
CA ARG A 133 -6.74 4.12 17.48
C ARG A 133 -6.67 5.34 16.52
N ARG A 134 -6.27 5.13 15.27
CA ARG A 134 -6.24 6.20 14.27
C ARG A 134 -7.65 6.62 13.88
N VAL A 135 -8.56 5.68 13.72
CA VAL A 135 -9.98 5.97 13.47
C VAL A 135 -10.56 6.80 14.61
N GLU A 136 -10.32 6.41 15.85
CA GLU A 136 -10.77 7.18 17.01
C GLU A 136 -10.18 8.59 17.03
N ALA A 137 -8.89 8.74 16.70
CA ALA A 137 -8.23 10.05 16.62
C ALA A 137 -8.83 10.94 15.53
N VAL A 138 -9.13 10.38 14.36
CA VAL A 138 -9.78 11.10 13.26
C VAL A 138 -11.19 11.57 13.66
N ILE A 139 -11.96 10.72 14.30
CA ILE A 139 -13.30 11.07 14.80
C ILE A 139 -13.20 12.18 15.85
N ALA A 140 -12.26 12.09 16.78
CA ALA A 140 -12.04 13.09 17.82
C ALA A 140 -11.55 14.43 17.29
N ALA A 141 -10.74 14.41 16.22
CA ALA A 141 -10.15 15.60 15.63
C ALA A 141 -11.15 16.52 14.91
N LYS A 142 -12.31 16.02 14.50
CA LYS A 142 -13.40 16.81 13.87
C LYS A 142 -12.92 17.72 12.73
N GLY A 143 -12.00 17.25 11.89
CA GLY A 143 -11.48 17.97 10.73
C GLY A 143 -10.20 18.77 10.96
N VAL A 144 -9.60 18.72 12.15
CA VAL A 144 -8.23 19.21 12.37
C VAL A 144 -7.22 18.08 12.20
N PRO A 145 -5.91 18.38 11.94
CA PRO A 145 -4.88 17.36 11.79
C PRO A 145 -4.80 16.42 12.99
N THR A 146 -4.58 15.14 12.73
CA THR A 146 -4.33 14.12 13.76
C THR A 146 -2.84 14.07 14.13
N PRO A 147 -2.46 13.44 15.25
CA PRO A 147 -1.06 13.27 15.62
C PRO A 147 -0.31 12.19 14.83
N PHE A 148 -0.93 11.60 13.83
CA PHE A 148 -0.39 10.51 13.00
C PHE A 148 0.04 10.96 11.61
#